data_85858fa0286755f450b1b1421d16e6f9
#
_entry.id   85858fa0286755f450b1b1421d16e6f9
#
_cell.length_a   1.000
_cell.length_b   1.000
_cell.length_c   1.000
_cell.angle_alpha   90.00
_cell.angle_beta   90.00
_cell.angle_gamma   90.00
#
_symmetry.space_group_name_H-M   'P 1'
#
loop_
_entity.id
_entity.type
_entity.pdbx_description
1 polymer ?
#
loop_
_entity_poly.entity_id
_entity_poly.type
_entity_poly.pdbx_seq_one_letter_code
_entity_poly.pdbx_strand_id
1 'polypeptide(L)'
;EMLEMVEERRLASGQIKSTNKVENFQTYFYHLIHSRQAHGFFWQILVAVLYVFSLIYGGLVNLKLAGYKAGIFRRKKLGCYVISLGNITVGGTGKTPTAQRLAHAIREMGYRVVILNRGYRAKWRGDVGIVSDGKELHMDATEAGDEAFMLAKHLPDVPVLIGPERYVTGSYAIEHFGAEVAILDDGYQHWQLARDMDILLVDAVNVFGNGYMLPRGTLR
;
A
#
# COMPACT_ATOMS: atom_id res chain seq x y z
N GLU A 1 1.49 -13.61 -29.96
CA GLU A 1 1.94 -12.66 -31.02
C GLU A 1 2.08 -11.22 -30.49
N MET A 2 1.08 -10.60 -29.82
CA MET A 2 1.19 -9.23 -29.35
C MET A 2 2.13 -9.07 -28.15
N LEU A 3 2.22 -10.05 -27.26
CA LEU A 3 3.18 -10.08 -26.15
C LEU A 3 4.61 -10.35 -26.62
N GLU A 4 4.81 -11.19 -27.63
CA GLU A 4 6.11 -11.43 -28.24
C GLU A 4 6.65 -10.20 -28.98
N MET A 5 5.81 -9.47 -29.70
CA MET A 5 6.19 -8.20 -30.34
C MET A 5 6.57 -7.08 -29.34
N VAL A 6 5.97 -7.07 -28.16
CA VAL A 6 6.32 -6.11 -27.10
C VAL A 6 7.66 -6.49 -26.46
N GLU A 7 7.95 -7.77 -26.32
CA GLU A 7 9.20 -8.30 -25.78
C GLU A 7 10.38 -8.07 -26.74
N GLU A 8 10.20 -8.28 -28.03
CA GLU A 8 11.21 -7.98 -29.05
C GLU A 8 11.55 -6.48 -29.14
N ARG A 9 10.58 -5.58 -29.01
CA ARG A 9 10.83 -4.14 -28.96
C ARG A 9 11.56 -3.70 -27.70
N ARG A 10 11.35 -4.38 -26.56
CA ARG A 10 12.11 -4.14 -25.31
C ARG A 10 13.58 -4.58 -25.45
N LEU A 11 13.84 -5.69 -26.11
CA LEU A 11 15.19 -6.20 -26.34
C LEU A 11 16.00 -5.34 -27.33
N ALA A 12 15.33 -4.72 -28.29
CA ALA A 12 15.96 -3.86 -29.31
C ALA A 12 16.36 -2.47 -28.77
N SER A 13 15.84 -2.02 -27.63
CA SER A 13 16.08 -0.65 -27.13
C SER A 13 17.30 -0.49 -26.22
N GLY A 14 18.12 -1.50 -25.99
CA GLY A 14 19.47 -1.38 -25.39
C GLY A 14 19.58 -0.79 -23.98
N GLN A 15 18.47 -0.51 -23.29
CA GLN A 15 18.45 0.20 -22.00
C GLN A 15 18.20 -0.68 -20.77
N ILE A 16 18.49 -1.98 -20.81
CA ILE A 16 18.20 -2.88 -19.68
C ILE A 16 19.47 -3.63 -19.28
N LYS A 17 20.33 -3.02 -18.47
CA LYS A 17 21.40 -3.77 -17.78
C LYS A 17 21.42 -3.68 -16.25
N SER A 18 20.63 -2.84 -15.60
CA SER A 18 20.62 -2.76 -14.12
C SER A 18 19.29 -3.14 -13.43
N THR A 19 18.15 -3.07 -14.11
CA THR A 19 16.82 -3.44 -13.58
C THR A 19 16.59 -4.95 -13.56
N ASN A 20 17.26 -5.70 -14.41
CA ASN A 20 17.01 -7.15 -14.59
C ASN A 20 17.27 -8.04 -13.36
N LYS A 21 18.16 -7.66 -12.45
CA LYS A 21 18.45 -8.54 -11.29
C LYS A 21 17.36 -8.51 -10.23
N VAL A 22 16.75 -7.35 -9.98
CA VAL A 22 15.68 -7.19 -8.97
C VAL A 22 14.33 -7.67 -9.53
N GLU A 23 14.03 -7.36 -10.80
CA GLU A 23 12.82 -7.85 -11.47
C GLU A 23 12.87 -9.37 -11.66
N ASN A 24 14.01 -9.93 -12.05
CA ASN A 24 14.19 -11.39 -12.13
C ASN A 24 14.06 -12.06 -10.76
N PHE A 25 14.56 -11.44 -9.69
CA PHE A 25 14.39 -11.95 -8.33
C PHE A 25 12.93 -11.90 -7.88
N GLN A 26 12.21 -10.82 -8.17
CA GLN A 26 10.79 -10.69 -7.84
C GLN A 26 9.93 -11.69 -8.65
N THR A 27 10.19 -11.82 -9.93
CA THR A 27 9.50 -12.78 -10.81
C THR A 27 9.82 -14.21 -10.40
N TYR A 28 11.09 -14.51 -10.11
CA TYR A 28 11.51 -15.81 -9.60
C TYR A 28 10.84 -16.11 -8.24
N PHE A 29 10.83 -15.14 -7.32
CA PHE A 29 10.18 -15.28 -6.02
C PHE A 29 8.66 -15.43 -6.13
N TYR A 30 8.04 -14.74 -7.09
CA TYR A 30 6.62 -14.88 -7.41
C TYR A 30 6.30 -16.29 -7.95
N HIS A 31 7.10 -16.79 -8.88
CA HIS A 31 6.98 -18.18 -9.34
C HIS A 31 7.23 -19.18 -8.22
N LEU A 32 8.16 -18.90 -7.34
CA LEU A 32 8.51 -19.70 -6.17
C LEU A 32 7.33 -19.86 -5.20
N ILE A 33 6.60 -18.77 -4.99
CA ILE A 33 5.44 -18.74 -4.10
C ILE A 33 4.20 -19.42 -4.76
N HIS A 34 4.06 -19.30 -6.08
CA HIS A 34 2.87 -19.75 -6.81
C HIS A 34 3.02 -21.14 -7.45
N SER A 35 4.24 -21.67 -7.63
CA SER A 35 4.43 -22.98 -8.22
C SER A 35 4.03 -24.08 -7.23
N ARG A 36 3.00 -24.84 -7.59
CA ARG A 36 2.59 -26.06 -6.86
C ARG A 36 3.54 -27.25 -7.09
N GLN A 37 4.50 -27.13 -8.00
CA GLN A 37 5.45 -28.19 -8.33
C GLN A 37 6.77 -27.95 -7.60
N ALA A 38 6.94 -28.63 -6.47
CA ALA A 38 8.22 -28.68 -5.77
C ALA A 38 9.17 -29.62 -6.53
N HIS A 39 10.12 -29.05 -7.27
CA HIS A 39 11.15 -29.80 -7.97
C HIS A 39 12.37 -29.98 -7.07
N GLY A 40 12.55 -31.18 -6.49
CA GLY A 40 13.75 -31.58 -5.76
C GLY A 40 13.71 -31.37 -4.24
N PHE A 41 14.58 -32.14 -3.55
CA PHE A 41 14.65 -32.19 -2.09
C PHE A 41 14.96 -30.83 -1.43
N PHE A 42 15.93 -30.09 -1.99
CA PHE A 42 16.29 -28.75 -1.48
C PHE A 42 15.11 -27.76 -1.56
N TRP A 43 14.27 -27.89 -2.58
CA TRP A 43 13.08 -27.07 -2.73
C TRP A 43 12.05 -27.32 -1.64
N GLN A 44 11.83 -28.57 -1.29
CA GLN A 44 10.91 -28.95 -0.22
C GLN A 44 11.38 -28.40 1.14
N ILE A 45 12.68 -28.44 1.40
CA ILE A 45 13.29 -27.84 2.61
C ILE A 45 13.05 -26.34 2.63
N LEU A 46 13.33 -25.63 1.53
CA LEU A 46 13.13 -24.17 1.43
C LEU A 46 11.67 -23.79 1.70
N VAL A 47 10.71 -24.49 1.05
CA VAL A 47 9.28 -24.26 1.26
C VAL A 47 8.86 -24.55 2.70
N ALA A 48 9.40 -25.59 3.33
CA ALA A 48 9.15 -25.89 4.73
C ALA A 48 9.67 -24.79 5.67
N VAL A 49 10.87 -24.29 5.42
CA VAL A 49 11.45 -23.16 6.17
C VAL A 49 10.59 -21.90 6.01
N LEU A 50 10.21 -21.54 4.79
CA LEU A 50 9.32 -20.39 4.53
C LEU A 50 7.96 -20.57 5.21
N TYR A 51 7.47 -21.81 5.32
CA TYR A 51 6.22 -22.10 6.02
C TYR A 51 6.35 -21.84 7.53
N VAL A 52 7.42 -22.28 8.15
CA VAL A 52 7.66 -22.01 9.58
C VAL A 52 7.73 -20.49 9.84
N PHE A 53 8.45 -19.73 9.00
CA PHE A 53 8.47 -18.27 9.11
C PHE A 53 7.10 -17.63 8.91
N SER A 54 6.29 -18.17 8.00
CA SER A 54 4.90 -17.71 7.78
C SER A 54 4.02 -17.92 9.01
N LEU A 55 4.17 -19.06 9.72
CA LEU A 55 3.45 -19.31 10.97
C LEU A 55 3.89 -18.35 12.08
N ILE A 56 5.19 -18.10 12.22
CA ILE A 56 5.72 -17.13 13.19
C ILE A 56 5.19 -15.73 12.88
N TYR A 57 5.25 -15.30 11.62
CA TYR A 57 4.71 -14.01 11.19
C TYR A 57 3.22 -13.88 11.50
N GLY A 58 2.42 -14.90 11.15
CA GLY A 58 0.99 -14.96 11.46
C GLY A 58 0.71 -14.90 12.97
N GLY A 59 1.50 -15.60 13.77
CA GLY A 59 1.43 -15.55 15.23
C GLY A 59 1.69 -14.14 15.78
N LEU A 60 2.73 -13.45 15.28
CA LEU A 60 3.05 -12.08 15.68
C LEU A 60 1.97 -11.08 15.28
N VAL A 61 1.40 -11.22 14.07
CA VAL A 61 0.27 -10.41 13.60
C VAL A 61 -0.95 -10.61 14.50
N ASN A 62 -1.30 -11.86 14.82
CA ASN A 62 -2.42 -12.18 15.69
C ASN A 62 -2.20 -11.67 17.13
N LEU A 63 -0.99 -11.81 17.66
CA LEU A 63 -0.63 -11.29 18.99
C LEU A 63 -0.77 -9.77 19.06
N LYS A 64 -0.29 -9.06 18.02
CA LYS A 64 -0.45 -7.62 17.91
C LYS A 64 -1.92 -7.21 17.83
N LEU A 65 -2.74 -7.91 17.03
CA LEU A 65 -4.18 -7.67 16.95
C LEU A 65 -4.89 -7.93 18.28
N ALA A 66 -4.52 -9.02 18.97
CA ALA A 66 -5.04 -9.31 20.31
C ALA A 66 -4.70 -8.20 21.31
N GLY A 67 -3.49 -7.64 21.25
CA GLY A 67 -3.08 -6.50 22.07
C GLY A 67 -3.95 -5.25 21.85
N TYR A 68 -4.32 -4.96 20.58
CA TYR A 68 -5.26 -3.88 20.27
C TYR A 68 -6.69 -4.18 20.75
N LYS A 69 -7.16 -5.43 20.59
CA LYS A 69 -8.48 -5.86 21.07
C LYS A 69 -8.59 -5.83 22.60
N ALA A 70 -7.52 -6.23 23.29
CA ALA A 70 -7.45 -6.21 24.76
C ALA A 70 -7.22 -4.79 25.35
N GLY A 71 -7.07 -3.77 24.49
CA GLY A 71 -6.82 -2.39 24.94
C GLY A 71 -5.41 -2.12 25.47
N ILE A 72 -4.47 -3.08 25.32
CA ILE A 72 -3.06 -2.92 25.70
C ILE A 72 -2.42 -1.84 24.81
N PHE A 73 -2.69 -1.88 23.50
CA PHE A 73 -2.27 -0.85 22.55
C PHE A 73 -3.41 0.14 22.33
N ARG A 74 -3.15 1.41 22.64
CA ARG A 74 -4.13 2.47 22.40
C ARG A 74 -4.11 2.90 20.95
N ARG A 75 -5.31 3.11 20.37
CA ARG A 75 -5.46 3.72 19.06
C ARG A 75 -5.63 5.22 19.24
N LYS A 76 -4.87 6.01 18.48
CA LYS A 76 -5.08 7.44 18.36
C LYS A 76 -6.34 7.71 17.54
N LYS A 77 -7.11 8.72 17.86
CA LYS A 77 -8.32 9.10 17.12
C LYS A 77 -8.16 10.51 16.56
N LEU A 78 -8.46 10.69 15.28
CA LEU A 78 -8.53 12.01 14.66
C LEU A 78 -9.90 12.66 14.92
N GLY A 79 -9.95 13.99 14.79
CA GLY A 79 -11.18 14.78 14.88
C GLY A 79 -12.01 14.80 13.58
N CYS A 80 -11.73 13.90 12.62
CA CYS A 80 -12.44 13.77 11.35
C CYS A 80 -12.84 12.30 11.11
N TYR A 81 -13.67 12.05 10.08
CA TYR A 81 -14.04 10.70 9.68
C TYR A 81 -12.87 10.02 8.96
N VAL A 82 -12.48 8.83 9.36
CA VAL A 82 -11.31 8.13 8.83
C VAL A 82 -11.72 6.88 8.06
N ILE A 83 -11.42 6.88 6.76
CA ILE A 83 -11.63 5.74 5.86
C ILE A 83 -10.27 5.11 5.55
N SER A 84 -10.11 3.84 5.84
CA SER A 84 -8.91 3.10 5.47
C SER A 84 -9.17 2.32 4.18
N LEU A 85 -8.32 2.54 3.19
CA LEU A 85 -8.30 1.77 1.95
C LEU A 85 -7.06 0.87 1.96
N GLY A 86 -7.23 -0.40 1.64
CA GLY A 86 -6.09 -1.32 1.62
C GLY A 86 -6.41 -2.69 1.06
N ASN A 87 -5.45 -3.59 1.15
CA ASN A 87 -5.57 -4.97 0.71
C ASN A 87 -4.87 -5.93 1.69
N ILE A 88 -5.22 -7.20 1.63
CA ILE A 88 -4.63 -8.27 2.44
C ILE A 88 -3.54 -9.04 1.71
N THR A 89 -3.39 -8.86 0.41
CA THR A 89 -2.37 -9.51 -0.41
C THR A 89 -1.33 -8.52 -0.88
N VAL A 90 -0.10 -8.96 -1.06
CA VAL A 90 0.94 -8.17 -1.75
C VAL A 90 0.60 -8.14 -3.24
N GLY A 91 0.57 -6.95 -3.84
CA GLY A 91 0.31 -6.77 -5.28
C GLY A 91 -0.60 -5.58 -5.59
N GLY A 92 -0.78 -5.31 -6.87
CA GLY A 92 -1.63 -4.24 -7.38
C GLY A 92 -3.10 -4.64 -7.39
N THR A 93 -3.88 -4.19 -6.43
CA THR A 93 -5.33 -4.48 -6.31
C THR A 93 -6.21 -3.30 -6.72
N GLY A 94 -5.65 -2.30 -7.44
CA GLY A 94 -6.41 -1.13 -7.85
C GLY A 94 -6.65 -0.10 -6.73
N LYS A 95 -5.81 -0.04 -5.69
CA LYS A 95 -5.95 0.93 -4.57
C LYS A 95 -5.99 2.36 -5.05
N THR A 96 -5.03 2.78 -5.85
CA THR A 96 -4.91 4.17 -6.34
C THR A 96 -6.15 4.66 -7.09
N PRO A 97 -6.67 3.95 -8.13
CA PRO A 97 -7.91 4.38 -8.78
C PRO A 97 -9.14 4.35 -7.86
N THR A 98 -9.18 3.43 -6.89
CA THR A 98 -10.27 3.41 -5.91
C THR A 98 -10.19 4.60 -4.95
N ALA A 99 -9.00 4.95 -4.47
CA ALA A 99 -8.78 6.14 -3.64
C ALA A 99 -9.22 7.42 -4.37
N GLN A 100 -8.89 7.53 -5.66
CA GLN A 100 -9.29 8.66 -6.51
C GLN A 100 -10.81 8.76 -6.63
N ARG A 101 -11.48 7.68 -6.99
CA ARG A 101 -12.95 7.66 -7.12
C ARG A 101 -13.66 7.96 -5.81
N LEU A 102 -13.15 7.40 -4.71
CA LEU A 102 -13.70 7.63 -3.38
C LEU A 102 -13.54 9.09 -2.96
N ALA A 103 -12.36 9.67 -3.17
CA ALA A 103 -12.11 11.07 -2.86
C ALA A 103 -13.02 12.01 -3.66
N HIS A 104 -13.19 11.75 -4.98
CA HIS A 104 -14.13 12.50 -5.81
C HIS A 104 -15.57 12.40 -5.30
N ALA A 105 -16.06 11.19 -5.03
CA ALA A 105 -17.43 10.98 -4.58
C ALA A 105 -17.73 11.70 -3.27
N ILE A 106 -16.81 11.63 -2.30
CA ILE A 106 -16.97 12.30 -1.00
C ILE A 106 -16.92 13.82 -1.16
N ARG A 107 -16.05 14.32 -2.04
CA ARG A 107 -15.97 15.74 -2.34
C ARG A 107 -17.25 16.27 -3.05
N GLU A 108 -17.82 15.51 -3.96
CA GLU A 108 -19.11 15.82 -4.60
C GLU A 108 -20.26 15.89 -3.59
N MET A 109 -20.17 15.16 -2.47
CA MET A 109 -21.09 15.28 -1.34
C MET A 109 -20.86 16.55 -0.50
N GLY A 110 -19.85 17.36 -0.82
CA GLY A 110 -19.55 18.64 -0.15
C GLY A 110 -18.57 18.54 1.02
N TYR A 111 -17.94 17.38 1.26
CA TYR A 111 -16.98 17.22 2.35
C TYR A 111 -15.56 17.60 1.92
N ARG A 112 -14.80 18.20 2.84
CA ARG A 112 -13.37 18.45 2.67
C ARG A 112 -12.58 17.16 2.93
N VAL A 113 -12.06 16.58 1.84
CA VAL A 113 -11.34 15.30 1.83
C VAL A 113 -9.83 15.55 1.80
N VAL A 114 -9.07 14.71 2.48
CA VAL A 114 -7.61 14.63 2.38
C VAL A 114 -7.19 13.17 2.17
N ILE A 115 -6.09 12.96 1.43
CA ILE A 115 -5.45 11.65 1.33
C ILE A 115 -4.19 11.64 2.17
N LEU A 116 -4.06 10.61 3.01
CA LEU A 116 -2.90 10.37 3.86
C LEU A 116 -2.17 9.11 3.37
N ASN A 117 -0.99 9.30 2.77
CA ASN A 117 -0.13 8.23 2.29
C ASN A 117 1.13 8.10 3.15
N ARG A 118 1.79 6.95 3.14
CA ARG A 118 3.03 6.69 3.91
C ARG A 118 4.25 7.39 3.35
N GLY A 119 4.24 7.72 2.06
CA GLY A 119 5.44 8.10 1.35
C GLY A 119 6.37 6.90 1.14
N TYR A 120 5.84 5.78 0.66
CA TYR A 120 6.66 4.62 0.36
C TYR A 120 7.67 4.96 -0.74
N ARG A 121 8.96 4.66 -0.49
CA ARG A 121 10.10 5.04 -1.33
C ARG A 121 10.32 6.54 -1.52
N ALA A 122 9.61 7.39 -0.79
CA ALA A 122 9.87 8.83 -0.79
C ALA A 122 11.32 9.11 -0.33
N LYS A 123 11.99 10.04 -0.98
CA LYS A 123 13.27 10.58 -0.48
C LYS A 123 13.07 11.63 0.60
N TRP A 124 11.91 12.27 0.60
CA TRP A 124 11.55 13.24 1.62
C TRP A 124 11.62 12.63 3.04
N ARG A 125 12.08 13.45 3.99
CA ARG A 125 12.20 13.06 5.40
C ARG A 125 11.58 14.14 6.27
N GLY A 126 10.71 13.74 7.17
CA GLY A 126 10.02 14.60 8.12
C GLY A 126 8.75 13.94 8.64
N ASP A 127 7.99 14.67 9.45
CA ASP A 127 6.75 14.15 10.05
C ASP A 127 5.54 14.38 9.14
N VAL A 128 5.50 15.52 8.45
CA VAL A 128 4.42 15.90 7.53
C VAL A 128 5.00 16.45 6.23
N GLY A 129 4.77 15.78 5.11
CA GLY A 129 5.08 16.25 3.78
C GLY A 129 3.82 16.57 3.01
N ILE A 130 3.74 17.76 2.43
CA ILE A 130 2.62 18.16 1.58
C ILE A 130 3.01 17.89 0.14
N VAL A 131 2.42 16.85 -0.46
CA VAL A 131 2.64 16.53 -1.88
C VAL A 131 1.83 17.47 -2.76
N SER A 132 0.58 17.72 -2.37
CA SER A 132 -0.32 18.70 -2.96
C SER A 132 -1.20 19.30 -1.87
N ASP A 133 -1.46 20.59 -1.96
CA ASP A 133 -2.44 21.29 -1.11
C ASP A 133 -3.87 21.29 -1.72
N GLY A 134 -4.02 20.58 -2.85
CA GLY A 134 -5.26 20.58 -3.64
C GLY A 134 -5.32 21.68 -4.69
N LYS A 135 -4.30 22.54 -4.79
CA LYS A 135 -4.19 23.58 -5.84
C LYS A 135 -2.90 23.42 -6.63
N GLU A 136 -1.81 23.20 -5.90
CA GLU A 136 -0.46 23.10 -6.47
C GLU A 136 0.23 21.80 -5.99
N LEU A 137 1.15 21.30 -6.81
CA LEU A 137 2.06 20.22 -6.46
C LEU A 137 3.31 20.83 -5.82
N HIS A 138 3.62 20.42 -4.60
CA HIS A 138 4.78 20.92 -3.84
C HIS A 138 5.98 19.96 -3.84
N MET A 139 5.78 18.72 -4.30
CA MET A 139 6.82 17.68 -4.37
C MET A 139 6.79 16.99 -5.73
N ASP A 140 7.96 16.53 -6.17
CA ASP A 140 8.07 15.64 -7.32
C ASP A 140 7.90 14.15 -6.93
N ALA A 141 7.91 13.25 -7.94
CA ALA A 141 7.77 11.82 -7.72
C ALA A 141 8.93 11.21 -6.90
N THR A 142 10.12 11.81 -6.97
CA THR A 142 11.29 11.34 -6.22
C THR A 142 11.18 11.68 -4.74
N GLU A 143 10.67 12.87 -4.45
CA GLU A 143 10.47 13.38 -3.09
C GLU A 143 9.29 12.69 -2.42
N ALA A 144 8.12 12.65 -3.10
CA ALA A 144 6.86 12.15 -2.56
C ALA A 144 6.74 10.62 -2.58
N GLY A 145 7.46 9.96 -3.50
CA GLY A 145 7.20 8.58 -3.92
C GLY A 145 6.12 8.49 -4.99
N ASP A 146 6.26 7.52 -5.90
CA ASP A 146 5.44 7.40 -7.10
C ASP A 146 3.93 7.36 -6.82
N GLU A 147 3.49 6.60 -5.81
CA GLU A 147 2.07 6.43 -5.48
C GLU A 147 1.43 7.73 -5.00
N ALA A 148 2.08 8.42 -4.07
CA ALA A 148 1.56 9.67 -3.52
C ALA A 148 1.56 10.79 -4.57
N PHE A 149 2.61 10.87 -5.41
CA PHE A 149 2.68 11.83 -6.51
C PHE A 149 1.60 11.58 -7.56
N MET A 150 1.35 10.31 -7.93
CA MET A 150 0.29 9.94 -8.87
C MET A 150 -1.10 10.31 -8.32
N LEU A 151 -1.35 10.07 -7.04
CA LEU A 151 -2.59 10.49 -6.39
C LEU A 151 -2.76 12.01 -6.47
N ALA A 152 -1.75 12.78 -6.07
CA ALA A 152 -1.78 14.24 -6.10
C ALA A 152 -2.02 14.80 -7.51
N LYS A 153 -1.35 14.22 -8.52
CA LYS A 153 -1.49 14.65 -9.92
C LYS A 153 -2.90 14.42 -10.49
N HIS A 154 -3.60 13.36 -10.05
CA HIS A 154 -4.92 13.00 -10.57
C HIS A 154 -6.08 13.45 -9.68
N LEU A 155 -5.78 14.12 -8.58
CA LEU A 155 -6.76 14.63 -7.63
C LEU A 155 -6.60 16.13 -7.43
N PRO A 156 -6.90 16.96 -8.44
CA PRO A 156 -7.00 18.39 -8.23
C PRO A 156 -8.07 18.66 -7.16
N ASP A 157 -7.86 19.66 -6.34
CA ASP A 157 -8.72 20.08 -5.22
C ASP A 157 -8.77 19.11 -4.00
N VAL A 158 -7.93 18.08 -3.96
CA VAL A 158 -7.80 17.19 -2.80
C VAL A 158 -6.36 17.24 -2.29
N PRO A 159 -6.11 17.73 -1.07
CA PRO A 159 -4.76 17.69 -0.49
C PRO A 159 -4.27 16.24 -0.33
N VAL A 160 -3.01 16.01 -0.67
CA VAL A 160 -2.32 14.72 -0.51
C VAL A 160 -1.10 14.93 0.37
N LEU A 161 -1.08 14.27 1.52
CA LEU A 161 -0.01 14.37 2.51
C LEU A 161 0.70 13.03 2.68
N ILE A 162 2.00 13.11 2.92
CA ILE A 162 2.83 11.94 3.26
C ILE A 162 3.43 12.07 4.66
N GLY A 163 3.64 10.93 5.30
CA GLY A 163 4.35 10.88 6.59
C GLY A 163 4.29 9.50 7.22
N PRO A 164 5.25 9.19 8.10
CA PRO A 164 5.35 7.88 8.74
C PRO A 164 4.18 7.63 9.72
N GLU A 165 3.72 8.67 10.42
CA GLU A 165 2.65 8.61 11.40
C GLU A 165 1.38 9.32 10.91
N ARG A 166 0.35 8.53 10.51
CA ARG A 166 -0.91 9.07 9.95
C ARG A 166 -1.69 9.94 10.93
N TYR A 167 -1.49 9.76 12.22
CA TYR A 167 -2.10 10.64 13.21
C TYR A 167 -1.55 12.07 13.11
N VAL A 168 -0.24 12.21 12.94
CA VAL A 168 0.41 13.52 12.83
C VAL A 168 0.01 14.20 11.52
N THR A 169 0.08 13.48 10.40
CA THR A 169 -0.35 14.02 9.08
C THR A 169 -1.83 14.35 9.04
N GLY A 170 -2.67 13.52 9.69
CA GLY A 170 -4.11 13.74 9.78
C GLY A 170 -4.47 14.94 10.66
N SER A 171 -3.79 15.12 11.80
CA SER A 171 -3.98 16.29 12.67
C SER A 171 -3.59 17.58 11.93
N TYR A 172 -2.47 17.56 11.22
CA TYR A 172 -2.06 18.66 10.36
C TYR A 172 -3.11 18.98 9.28
N ALA A 173 -3.66 17.94 8.63
CA ALA A 173 -4.68 18.11 7.61
C ALA A 173 -5.98 18.72 8.15
N ILE A 174 -6.39 18.37 9.36
CA ILE A 174 -7.55 18.97 10.02
C ILE A 174 -7.28 20.46 10.31
N GLU A 175 -6.12 20.78 10.85
CA GLU A 175 -5.76 22.14 11.26
C GLU A 175 -5.60 23.09 10.08
N HIS A 176 -4.92 22.66 9.00
CA HIS A 176 -4.53 23.51 7.89
C HIS A 176 -5.46 23.48 6.68
N PHE A 177 -6.12 22.33 6.45
CA PHE A 177 -7.06 22.15 5.33
C PHE A 177 -8.51 21.98 5.77
N GLY A 178 -8.76 21.98 7.08
CA GLY A 178 -10.11 21.76 7.63
C GLY A 178 -10.70 20.41 7.24
N ALA A 179 -9.87 19.38 7.13
CA ALA A 179 -10.29 18.06 6.65
C ALA A 179 -11.40 17.45 7.52
N GLU A 180 -12.50 17.07 6.90
CA GLU A 180 -13.65 16.41 7.51
C GLU A 180 -13.60 14.90 7.28
N VAL A 181 -12.95 14.47 6.19
CA VAL A 181 -12.75 13.06 5.85
C VAL A 181 -11.29 12.83 5.47
N ALA A 182 -10.64 11.88 6.13
CA ALA A 182 -9.29 11.43 5.80
C ALA A 182 -9.32 10.03 5.20
N ILE A 183 -8.80 9.87 3.98
CA ILE A 183 -8.62 8.58 3.32
C ILE A 183 -7.18 8.12 3.56
N LEU A 184 -7.02 6.98 4.24
CA LEU A 184 -5.73 6.33 4.42
C LEU A 184 -5.45 5.44 3.21
N ASP A 185 -4.54 5.85 2.34
CA ASP A 185 -4.07 5.01 1.25
C ASP A 185 -3.07 3.97 1.78
N ASP A 186 -3.32 2.69 1.47
CA ASP A 186 -2.65 1.51 2.04
C ASP A 186 -2.66 1.51 3.58
N GLY A 187 -3.83 1.87 4.16
CA GLY A 187 -4.01 2.04 5.60
C GLY A 187 -4.43 0.80 6.38
N TYR A 188 -4.74 -0.34 5.73
CA TYR A 188 -5.36 -1.50 6.37
C TYR A 188 -4.51 -2.09 7.52
N GLN A 189 -3.19 -2.11 7.37
CA GLN A 189 -2.26 -2.57 8.41
C GLN A 189 -1.85 -1.48 9.43
N HIS A 190 -2.35 -0.24 9.26
CA HIS A 190 -2.04 0.86 10.18
C HIS A 190 -3.00 0.91 11.37
N TRP A 191 -2.86 -0.06 12.29
CA TRP A 191 -3.78 -0.25 13.43
C TRP A 191 -3.64 0.78 14.55
N GLN A 192 -2.61 1.61 14.52
CA GLN A 192 -2.36 2.67 15.51
C GLN A 192 -3.39 3.80 15.45
N LEU A 193 -4.02 4.01 14.28
CA LEU A 193 -5.07 4.99 14.09
C LEU A 193 -6.45 4.32 14.12
N ALA A 194 -7.38 4.92 14.87
CA ALA A 194 -8.78 4.52 14.84
C ALA A 194 -9.38 4.89 13.47
N ARG A 195 -10.15 3.99 12.91
CA ARG A 195 -10.80 4.12 11.61
C ARG A 195 -12.30 3.94 11.80
N ASP A 196 -13.07 4.75 11.11
CA ASP A 196 -14.53 4.68 11.14
C ASP A 196 -15.04 3.70 10.07
N MET A 197 -14.29 3.53 8.96
CA MET A 197 -14.59 2.58 7.89
C MET A 197 -13.32 1.94 7.34
N ASP A 198 -13.36 0.63 7.09
CA ASP A 198 -12.33 -0.11 6.37
C ASP A 198 -12.89 -0.60 5.02
N ILE A 199 -12.23 -0.21 3.92
CA ILE A 199 -12.52 -0.70 2.56
C ILE A 199 -11.38 -1.63 2.14
N LEU A 200 -11.71 -2.91 2.01
CA LEU A 200 -10.78 -3.94 1.61
C LEU A 200 -10.91 -4.24 0.13
N LEU A 201 -9.82 -4.04 -0.61
CA LEU A 201 -9.73 -4.41 -2.01
C LEU A 201 -9.17 -5.82 -2.14
N VAL A 202 -9.87 -6.65 -2.88
CA VAL A 202 -9.46 -8.03 -3.18
C VAL A 202 -9.39 -8.24 -4.68
N ASP A 203 -8.40 -9.02 -5.12
CA ASP A 203 -8.32 -9.45 -6.51
C ASP A 203 -9.38 -10.52 -6.75
N ALA A 204 -10.28 -10.30 -7.71
CA ALA A 204 -11.36 -11.22 -8.02
C ALA A 204 -10.88 -12.59 -8.55
N VAL A 205 -9.69 -12.64 -9.13
CA VAL A 205 -9.09 -13.87 -9.68
C VAL A 205 -8.34 -14.63 -8.60
N ASN A 206 -7.68 -13.91 -7.68
CA ASN A 206 -6.80 -14.52 -6.68
C ASN A 206 -6.98 -13.88 -5.30
N VAL A 207 -8.17 -14.05 -4.73
CA VAL A 207 -8.64 -13.38 -3.49
C VAL A 207 -7.66 -13.51 -2.32
N PHE A 208 -7.14 -14.71 -2.09
CA PHE A 208 -6.25 -15.03 -0.96
C PHE A 208 -4.84 -15.46 -1.39
N GLY A 209 -4.48 -15.27 -2.67
CA GLY A 209 -3.21 -15.76 -3.19
C GLY A 209 -3.10 -17.29 -3.05
N ASN A 210 -1.97 -17.75 -2.55
CA ASN A 210 -1.77 -19.18 -2.26
C ASN A 210 -2.28 -19.59 -0.86
N GLY A 211 -2.97 -18.72 -0.13
CA GLY A 211 -3.53 -18.98 1.19
C GLY A 211 -2.54 -18.92 2.36
N TYR A 212 -1.28 -18.59 2.11
CA TYR A 212 -0.25 -18.47 3.14
C TYR A 212 0.14 -17.04 3.40
N MET A 213 0.53 -16.76 4.64
CA MET A 213 1.11 -15.47 5.03
C MET A 213 2.55 -15.35 4.52
N LEU A 214 3.06 -14.12 4.45
CA LEU A 214 4.46 -13.87 4.19
C LEU A 214 5.35 -14.63 5.19
N PRO A 215 6.53 -15.16 4.80
CA PRO A 215 7.12 -15.07 3.44
C PRO A 215 6.73 -16.21 2.49
N ARG A 216 5.96 -17.23 2.93
CA ARG A 216 5.56 -18.35 2.07
C ARG A 216 4.50 -17.97 1.05
N GLY A 217 3.67 -17.01 1.37
CA GLY A 217 2.56 -16.56 0.54
C GLY A 217 2.52 -15.05 0.38
N THR A 218 1.36 -14.56 -0.08
CA THR A 218 1.13 -13.15 -0.37
C THR A 218 0.28 -12.44 0.68
N LEU A 219 -0.27 -13.17 1.67
CA LEU A 219 -1.08 -12.58 2.73
C LEU A 219 -0.21 -11.80 3.73
N ARG A 220 -0.71 -10.63 4.20
CA ARG A 220 -0.02 -9.72 5.10
C ARG A 220 -0.94 -9.17 6.19
#